data_72dd9e7d8dcffc52a97b2cdd3e9aab99
#
_entry.id   72dd9e7d8dcffc52a97b2cdd3e9aab99
#
_cell.length_a   1.000
_cell.length_b   1.000
_cell.length_c   1.000
_cell.angle_alpha   90.00
_cell.angle_beta   90.00
_cell.angle_gamma   90.00
#
_symmetry.space_group_name_H-M   'P 1'
#
loop_
_entity.id
_entity.type
_entity.pdbx_description
1 polymer ?
#
loop_
_entity_poly.entity_id
_entity_poly.type
_entity_poly.pdbx_seq_one_letter_code
_entity_poly.pdbx_strand_id
1 'polypeptide(L)'
;MSLRARINSPEEQGSRGEDGHLVASYRAKLLEEIDLAEMSSLAAAERRARLERVLGHIISREGPVLSTAERAQLIRRVVDEALGLGILEPLLEDASVTEIMVNGPDSIFVERGGRVERLPLRFASADQLMQTIERIVSTVNRRVDESNPMVDARLPSGERVNVIIPPLSLSGPVLTIRRFPRSYTLKELIGFGSLDEHMLLLLAGLVQAKFNVIVSGATGTGKTTLLNALSGLIPAHERIITIEDSAELQLQQTHVVRLESRPPNVEGSGQVTIRDLVRNSLRMRPDRIVVGEVRGGESLDMLQAMSTGHDGSLATVHANSAEDALTRLQTLASMSDVEVPFAALHDQINSAVDVLVQLTRFADGARRITEVALLDSHGGEPYRLATVARFDARPMTADGQVHGAFQYFPLPRRAADRLYMAGQPVPQAFGVARTADQLATREAR
;
A
#
# COMPACT_ATOMS: atom_id res chain seq x y z
N MET A 1 -17.26 36.76 12.26
CA MET A 1 -15.82 36.96 11.99
C MET A 1 -15.18 35.58 11.90
N SER A 2 -14.68 35.20 10.73
CA SER A 2 -14.26 33.85 10.43
C SER A 2 -12.88 33.55 11.05
N LEU A 3 -12.64 32.28 11.37
CA LEU A 3 -11.36 31.75 11.91
C LEU A 3 -10.11 32.13 11.08
N ARG A 4 -10.26 32.55 9.83
CA ARG A 4 -9.16 33.03 8.96
C ARG A 4 -8.56 34.39 9.36
N ALA A 5 -9.24 35.18 10.16
CA ALA A 5 -8.75 36.52 10.55
C ALA A 5 -7.85 36.52 11.80
N ARG A 6 -7.73 35.39 12.52
CA ARG A 6 -6.91 35.26 13.73
C ARG A 6 -5.48 34.71 13.48
N ILE A 7 -5.16 34.30 12.25
CA ILE A 7 -3.88 33.61 11.96
C ILE A 7 -2.73 34.56 11.56
N ASN A 8 -2.98 35.88 11.44
CA ASN A 8 -2.00 36.83 10.91
C ASN A 8 -1.63 37.99 11.86
N SER A 9 -1.67 37.80 13.18
CA SER A 9 -1.22 38.84 14.12
C SER A 9 0.29 38.73 14.40
N PRO A 10 1.06 39.82 14.35
CA PRO A 10 2.50 39.82 14.64
C PRO A 10 2.89 39.37 16.05
N GLU A 11 1.97 39.38 16.99
CA GLU A 11 2.17 38.97 18.39
C GLU A 11 2.33 37.42 18.52
N GLU A 12 1.85 36.62 17.57
CA GLU A 12 2.00 35.14 17.61
C GLU A 12 3.39 34.65 17.19
N GLN A 13 4.20 35.44 16.52
CA GLN A 13 5.56 35.04 16.13
C GLN A 13 6.56 35.11 17.29
N GLY A 14 6.35 35.98 18.26
CA GLY A 14 7.15 36.07 19.50
C GLY A 14 6.90 34.89 20.44
N SER A 15 5.64 34.48 20.61
CA SER A 15 5.26 33.42 21.57
C SER A 15 5.71 32.03 21.12
N ARG A 16 5.86 31.79 19.81
CA ARG A 16 6.27 30.47 19.26
C ARG A 16 7.75 30.13 19.47
N GLY A 17 8.62 31.14 19.58
CA GLY A 17 10.03 30.95 19.94
C GLY A 17 10.19 30.61 21.44
N GLU A 18 9.42 31.24 22.30
CA GLU A 18 9.40 30.96 23.73
C GLU A 18 8.81 29.59 24.05
N ASP A 19 7.78 29.16 23.33
CA ASP A 19 7.18 27.83 23.41
C ASP A 19 8.16 26.69 23.09
N GLY A 20 8.97 26.82 22.05
CA GLY A 20 9.99 25.85 21.69
C GLY A 20 11.07 25.71 22.77
N HIS A 21 11.52 26.81 23.33
CA HIS A 21 12.49 26.84 24.44
C HIS A 21 11.92 26.20 25.71
N LEU A 22 10.64 26.43 25.96
CA LEU A 22 9.95 25.89 27.14
C LEU A 22 9.85 24.35 27.02
N VAL A 23 9.47 23.81 25.87
CA VAL A 23 9.39 22.36 25.62
C VAL A 23 10.76 21.70 25.76
N ALA A 24 11.81 22.29 25.19
CA ALA A 24 13.17 21.77 25.30
C ALA A 24 13.67 21.78 26.76
N SER A 25 13.38 22.85 27.54
CA SER A 25 13.73 22.93 28.94
C SER A 25 13.05 21.86 29.78
N TYR A 26 11.73 21.67 29.61
CA TYR A 26 11.00 20.62 30.35
C TYR A 26 11.37 19.21 29.90
N ARG A 27 11.75 19.00 28.64
CA ARG A 27 12.30 17.72 28.18
C ARG A 27 13.62 17.41 28.89
N ALA A 28 14.54 18.37 29.01
CA ALA A 28 15.78 18.18 29.73
C ALA A 28 15.53 17.79 31.19
N LYS A 29 14.69 18.53 31.92
CA LYS A 29 14.29 18.24 33.30
C LYS A 29 13.63 16.87 33.45
N LEU A 30 12.78 16.47 32.49
CA LEU A 30 12.14 15.17 32.49
C LEU A 30 13.17 14.03 32.37
N LEU A 31 14.17 14.19 31.48
CA LEU A 31 15.24 13.21 31.32
C LEU A 31 16.16 13.10 32.52
N GLU A 32 16.30 14.14 33.31
CA GLU A 32 17.06 14.14 34.57
C GLU A 32 16.34 13.41 35.71
N GLU A 33 15.01 13.44 35.73
CA GLU A 33 14.19 12.84 36.81
C GLU A 33 13.77 11.37 36.53
N ILE A 34 14.00 10.84 35.32
CA ILE A 34 13.60 9.47 34.97
C ILE A 34 14.78 8.51 34.95
N ASP A 35 14.54 7.28 35.44
CA ASP A 35 15.46 6.16 35.22
C ASP A 35 15.17 5.52 33.86
N LEU A 36 16.11 5.71 32.92
CA LEU A 36 16.01 5.18 31.55
C LEU A 36 15.97 3.63 31.52
N ALA A 37 16.60 2.96 32.49
CA ALA A 37 16.59 1.51 32.57
C ALA A 37 15.21 0.99 32.99
N GLU A 38 14.60 1.60 33.99
CA GLU A 38 13.22 1.30 34.41
C GLU A 38 12.22 1.58 33.26
N MET A 39 12.40 2.69 32.54
CA MET A 39 11.52 3.08 31.45
C MET A 39 11.59 2.13 30.24
N SER A 40 12.76 1.53 29.98
CA SER A 40 12.94 0.59 28.87
C SER A 40 12.15 -0.71 29.05
N SER A 41 11.87 -1.10 30.29
CA SER A 41 11.15 -2.34 30.63
C SER A 41 9.61 -2.21 30.52
N LEU A 42 9.08 -0.98 30.43
CA LEU A 42 7.63 -0.73 30.37
C LEU A 42 7.08 -0.84 28.95
N ALA A 43 5.81 -1.27 28.84
CA ALA A 43 5.06 -1.17 27.60
C ALA A 43 4.88 0.30 27.17
N ALA A 44 4.73 0.55 25.84
CA ALA A 44 4.69 1.92 25.30
C ALA A 44 3.62 2.81 25.97
N ALA A 45 2.40 2.29 26.21
CA ALA A 45 1.33 3.03 26.86
C ALA A 45 1.64 3.35 28.33
N GLU A 46 2.23 2.41 29.05
CA GLU A 46 2.63 2.59 30.45
C GLU A 46 3.77 3.60 30.58
N ARG A 47 4.73 3.53 29.67
CA ARG A 47 5.85 4.47 29.56
C ARG A 47 5.34 5.89 29.35
N ARG A 48 4.41 6.09 28.40
CA ARG A 48 3.78 7.39 28.13
C ARG A 48 3.06 7.92 29.39
N ALA A 49 2.19 7.13 29.99
CA ALA A 49 1.43 7.52 31.18
C ALA A 49 2.34 7.86 32.39
N ARG A 50 3.49 7.19 32.51
CA ARG A 50 4.48 7.50 33.56
C ARG A 50 5.16 8.84 33.31
N LEU A 51 5.58 9.12 32.06
CA LEU A 51 6.19 10.40 31.72
C LEU A 51 5.22 11.57 31.87
N GLU A 52 3.97 11.41 31.46
CA GLU A 52 2.93 12.43 31.66
C GLU A 52 2.74 12.77 33.15
N ARG A 53 2.77 11.76 34.02
CA ARG A 53 2.67 11.96 35.49
C ARG A 53 3.90 12.69 36.06
N VAL A 54 5.12 12.23 35.71
CA VAL A 54 6.36 12.85 36.17
C VAL A 54 6.45 14.29 35.71
N LEU A 55 6.18 14.55 34.41
CA LEU A 55 6.18 15.90 33.86
C LEU A 55 5.09 16.78 34.46
N GLY A 56 3.90 16.23 34.70
CA GLY A 56 2.83 16.91 35.41
C GLY A 56 3.25 17.36 36.83
N HIS A 57 4.09 16.57 37.50
CA HIS A 57 4.65 16.90 38.80
C HIS A 57 5.70 18.03 38.72
N ILE A 58 6.62 17.90 37.74
CA ILE A 58 7.64 18.94 37.47
C ILE A 58 6.99 20.30 37.18
N ILE A 59 6.01 20.32 36.27
CA ILE A 59 5.29 21.56 35.91
C ILE A 59 4.53 22.14 37.11
N SER A 60 3.97 21.29 37.98
CA SER A 60 3.27 21.77 39.20
C SER A 60 4.23 22.39 40.22
N ARG A 61 5.46 21.91 40.30
CA ARG A 61 6.48 22.36 41.27
C ARG A 61 7.21 23.61 40.78
N GLU A 62 7.51 23.69 39.50
CA GLU A 62 8.44 24.71 38.98
C GLU A 62 7.90 25.44 37.74
N GLY A 63 6.68 25.14 37.32
CA GLY A 63 6.14 25.61 36.05
C GLY A 63 5.51 27.00 36.13
N PRO A 64 5.30 27.63 34.97
CA PRO A 64 4.51 28.85 34.87
C PRO A 64 3.05 28.58 35.21
N VAL A 65 2.32 29.66 35.55
CA VAL A 65 0.87 29.58 35.76
C VAL A 65 0.20 29.37 34.40
N LEU A 66 -0.26 28.15 34.16
CA LEU A 66 -0.92 27.74 32.95
C LEU A 66 -2.38 27.33 33.22
N SER A 67 -3.26 27.59 32.29
CA SER A 67 -4.59 26.97 32.29
C SER A 67 -4.50 25.45 32.18
N THR A 68 -5.55 24.74 32.59
CA THR A 68 -5.61 23.27 32.50
C THR A 68 -5.38 22.76 31.06
N ALA A 69 -5.89 23.50 30.06
CA ALA A 69 -5.74 23.17 28.66
C ALA A 69 -4.29 23.36 28.16
N GLU A 70 -3.67 24.49 28.48
CA GLU A 70 -2.28 24.82 28.15
C GLU A 70 -1.31 23.83 28.80
N ARG A 71 -1.54 23.51 30.09
CA ARG A 71 -0.76 22.50 30.79
C ARG A 71 -0.85 21.13 30.15
N ALA A 72 -2.05 20.67 29.79
CA ALA A 72 -2.24 19.40 29.12
C ALA A 72 -1.57 19.38 27.73
N GLN A 73 -1.59 20.49 27.02
CA GLN A 73 -0.92 20.64 25.72
C GLN A 73 0.60 20.63 25.88
N LEU A 74 1.16 21.33 26.86
CA LEU A 74 2.60 21.32 27.14
C LEU A 74 3.07 19.92 27.51
N ILE A 75 2.36 19.20 28.40
CA ILE A 75 2.68 17.84 28.80
C ILE A 75 2.72 16.93 27.57
N ARG A 76 1.70 16.95 26.73
CA ARG A 76 1.66 16.15 25.49
C ARG A 76 2.86 16.44 24.59
N ARG A 77 3.14 17.70 24.29
CA ARG A 77 4.25 18.11 23.43
C ARG A 77 5.60 17.64 23.95
N VAL A 78 5.87 17.80 25.25
CA VAL A 78 7.14 17.37 25.86
C VAL A 78 7.29 15.86 25.84
N VAL A 79 6.21 15.12 26.11
CA VAL A 79 6.22 13.65 26.08
C VAL A 79 6.38 13.13 24.65
N ASP A 80 5.71 13.74 23.69
CA ASP A 80 5.84 13.40 22.27
C ASP A 80 7.30 13.63 21.76
N GLU A 81 7.94 14.68 22.24
CA GLU A 81 9.35 14.96 21.93
C GLU A 81 10.32 14.02 22.68
N ALA A 82 9.96 13.57 23.86
CA ALA A 82 10.78 12.69 24.66
C ALA A 82 10.72 11.20 24.18
N LEU A 83 9.54 10.74 23.81
CA LEU A 83 9.29 9.33 23.46
C LEU A 83 9.04 9.08 21.99
N GLY A 84 8.42 10.03 21.33
CA GLY A 84 7.91 9.87 19.99
C GLY A 84 8.73 10.61 18.94
N LEU A 85 8.07 10.91 17.83
CA LEU A 85 8.64 11.63 16.69
C LEU A 85 8.37 13.16 16.79
N GLY A 86 8.09 13.66 17.98
CA GLY A 86 7.90 15.08 18.27
C GLY A 86 6.73 15.67 17.50
N ILE A 87 7.02 16.72 16.69
CA ILE A 87 5.99 17.44 15.92
C ILE A 87 5.31 16.61 14.85
N LEU A 88 5.82 15.41 14.53
CA LEU A 88 5.23 14.50 13.55
C LEU A 88 4.14 13.60 14.15
N GLU A 89 4.12 13.39 15.48
CA GLU A 89 3.13 12.51 16.14
C GLU A 89 1.68 12.88 15.82
N PRO A 90 1.25 14.15 15.95
CA PRO A 90 -0.12 14.52 15.61
C PRO A 90 -0.48 14.27 14.14
N LEU A 91 0.52 14.32 13.25
CA LEU A 91 0.32 14.03 11.81
C LEU A 91 0.18 12.53 11.56
N LEU A 92 0.88 11.71 12.35
CA LEU A 92 0.76 10.25 12.30
C LEU A 92 -0.53 9.75 12.94
N GLU A 93 -1.11 10.47 13.88
CA GLU A 93 -2.42 10.16 14.46
C GLU A 93 -3.59 10.57 13.53
N ASP A 94 -3.40 11.58 12.68
CA ASP A 94 -4.44 12.07 11.76
C ASP A 94 -4.68 11.08 10.61
N ALA A 95 -5.79 10.34 10.67
CA ALA A 95 -6.14 9.34 9.67
C ALA A 95 -6.37 9.91 8.24
N SER A 96 -6.55 11.22 8.10
CA SER A 96 -6.70 11.88 6.79
C SER A 96 -5.37 12.11 6.07
N VAL A 97 -4.24 12.07 6.80
CA VAL A 97 -2.90 12.25 6.25
C VAL A 97 -2.42 10.94 5.64
N THR A 98 -2.06 10.95 4.37
CA THR A 98 -1.54 9.79 3.63
C THR A 98 -0.03 9.83 3.46
N GLU A 99 0.56 11.03 3.43
CA GLU A 99 2.01 11.20 3.30
C GLU A 99 2.46 12.42 4.09
N ILE A 100 3.63 12.33 4.72
CA ILE A 100 4.30 13.43 5.42
C ILE A 100 5.66 13.62 4.76
N MET A 101 5.95 14.84 4.33
CA MET A 101 7.18 15.19 3.63
C MET A 101 7.87 16.34 4.36
N VAL A 102 9.04 16.08 4.92
CA VAL A 102 9.88 17.07 5.61
C VAL A 102 11.07 17.39 4.72
N ASN A 103 11.12 18.59 4.19
CA ASN A 103 12.17 19.07 3.30
C ASN A 103 13.05 20.08 4.05
N GLY A 104 13.99 19.58 4.85
CA GLY A 104 14.73 20.38 5.80
C GLY A 104 13.88 20.76 7.03
N PRO A 105 14.47 21.49 8.01
CA PRO A 105 13.79 21.79 9.27
C PRO A 105 12.58 22.71 9.11
N ASP A 106 12.57 23.58 8.10
CA ASP A 106 11.60 24.67 7.96
C ASP A 106 10.39 24.37 7.08
N SER A 107 10.35 23.20 6.44
CA SER A 107 9.36 22.89 5.41
C SER A 107 8.74 21.52 5.59
N ILE A 108 7.52 21.50 6.13
CA ILE A 108 6.73 20.29 6.32
C ILE A 108 5.49 20.35 5.43
N PHE A 109 5.31 19.34 4.63
CA PHE A 109 4.14 19.15 3.79
C PHE A 109 3.42 17.85 4.17
N VAL A 110 2.12 17.82 3.95
CA VAL A 110 1.31 16.61 4.09
C VAL A 110 0.44 16.42 2.85
N GLU A 111 0.15 15.17 2.52
CA GLU A 111 -0.89 14.84 1.56
C GLU A 111 -2.18 14.45 2.30
N ARG A 112 -3.30 15.08 1.91
CA ARG A 112 -4.66 14.76 2.36
C ARG A 112 -5.59 14.67 1.17
N GLY A 113 -6.26 13.53 1.01
CA GLY A 113 -7.20 13.35 -0.10
C GLY A 113 -6.58 13.55 -1.51
N GLY A 114 -5.30 13.25 -1.69
CA GLY A 114 -4.56 13.42 -2.94
C GLY A 114 -4.11 14.87 -3.23
N ARG A 115 -4.21 15.76 -2.24
CA ARG A 115 -3.72 17.16 -2.33
C ARG A 115 -2.60 17.37 -1.35
N VAL A 116 -1.51 17.97 -1.82
CA VAL A 116 -0.36 18.35 -1.00
C VAL A 116 -0.57 19.76 -0.47
N GLU A 117 -0.39 19.93 0.84
CA GLU A 117 -0.45 21.22 1.52
C GLU A 117 0.77 21.44 2.44
N ARG A 118 1.23 22.68 2.52
CA ARG A 118 2.30 23.07 3.45
C ARG A 118 1.71 23.36 4.82
N LEU A 119 2.33 22.80 5.86
CA LEU A 119 1.92 23.07 7.24
C LEU A 119 2.75 24.22 7.86
N PRO A 120 2.15 24.99 8.78
CA PRO A 120 2.87 26.01 9.55
C PRO A 120 3.64 25.38 10.72
N LEU A 121 4.26 24.22 10.48
CA LEU A 121 5.08 23.47 11.43
C LEU A 121 6.54 23.50 10.96
N ARG A 122 7.47 23.48 11.91
CA ARG A 122 8.90 23.37 11.64
C ARG A 122 9.62 22.70 12.80
N PHE A 123 10.74 22.06 12.51
CA PHE A 123 11.71 21.66 13.53
C PHE A 123 12.48 22.90 14.04
N ALA A 124 12.93 22.88 15.28
CA ALA A 124 13.70 23.98 15.84
C ALA A 124 15.08 24.13 15.17
N SER A 125 15.66 23.02 14.70
CA SER A 125 16.95 23.01 13.99
C SER A 125 17.08 21.77 13.09
N ALA A 126 18.09 21.78 12.21
CA ALA A 126 18.47 20.60 11.44
C ALA A 126 18.92 19.45 12.36
N ASP A 127 19.55 19.74 13.48
CA ASP A 127 19.99 18.72 14.46
C ASP A 127 18.80 18.03 15.12
N GLN A 128 17.73 18.75 15.44
CA GLN A 128 16.50 18.14 15.98
C GLN A 128 15.85 17.20 14.93
N LEU A 129 15.82 17.60 13.67
CA LEU A 129 15.35 16.73 12.58
C LEU A 129 16.24 15.48 12.46
N MET A 130 17.57 15.64 12.50
CA MET A 130 18.49 14.50 12.48
C MET A 130 18.29 13.55 13.65
N GLN A 131 18.11 14.06 14.88
CA GLN A 131 17.80 13.22 16.04
C GLN A 131 16.51 12.41 15.86
N THR A 132 15.49 13.03 15.25
CA THR A 132 14.23 12.34 14.92
C THR A 132 14.46 11.25 13.87
N ILE A 133 15.23 11.54 12.83
CA ILE A 133 15.63 10.59 11.79
C ILE A 133 16.41 9.41 12.39
N GLU A 134 17.44 9.67 13.18
CA GLU A 134 18.27 8.64 13.85
C GLU A 134 17.42 7.74 14.75
N ARG A 135 16.46 8.31 15.46
CA ARG A 135 15.52 7.54 16.28
C ARG A 135 14.68 6.58 15.45
N ILE A 136 14.16 7.02 14.31
CA ILE A 136 13.40 6.18 13.39
C ILE A 136 14.28 5.05 12.84
N VAL A 137 15.44 5.41 12.33
CA VAL A 137 16.33 4.48 11.63
C VAL A 137 16.92 3.42 12.57
N SER A 138 17.21 3.79 13.83
CA SER A 138 17.73 2.87 14.85
C SER A 138 16.75 1.78 15.23
N THR A 139 15.42 2.02 15.13
CA THR A 139 14.40 0.99 15.44
C THR A 139 14.46 -0.22 14.50
N VAL A 140 15.01 -0.03 13.30
CA VAL A 140 15.16 -1.09 12.28
C VAL A 140 16.61 -1.55 12.10
N ASN A 141 17.49 -1.26 13.09
CA ASN A 141 18.92 -1.60 13.06
C ASN A 141 19.63 -1.08 11.79
N ARG A 142 19.30 0.12 11.35
CA ARG A 142 19.96 0.82 10.23
C ARG A 142 20.64 2.07 10.72
N ARG A 143 21.51 2.62 9.89
CA ARG A 143 22.25 3.87 10.14
C ARG A 143 22.10 4.77 8.92
N VAL A 144 22.08 6.06 9.18
CA VAL A 144 22.18 7.12 8.16
C VAL A 144 23.29 8.07 8.59
N ASP A 145 24.30 8.20 7.76
CA ASP A 145 25.48 9.05 7.97
C ASP A 145 26.03 9.50 6.61
N GLU A 146 27.09 10.28 6.59
CA GLU A 146 27.72 10.78 5.35
C GLU A 146 28.20 9.64 4.43
N SER A 147 28.54 8.47 4.97
CA SER A 147 28.93 7.30 4.19
C SER A 147 27.73 6.56 3.61
N ASN A 148 26.60 6.63 4.29
CA ASN A 148 25.32 6.03 3.88
C ASN A 148 24.21 7.07 3.99
N PRO A 149 24.19 8.06 3.07
CA PRO A 149 23.33 9.23 3.21
C PRO A 149 21.85 8.99 2.82
N MET A 150 21.48 7.77 2.46
CA MET A 150 20.12 7.36 2.14
C MET A 150 19.75 6.09 2.89
N VAL A 151 18.52 6.05 3.40
CA VAL A 151 17.99 4.86 4.07
C VAL A 151 16.48 4.76 3.93
N ASP A 152 16.02 3.54 3.64
CA ASP A 152 14.62 3.16 3.80
C ASP A 152 14.45 2.48 5.15
N ALA A 153 13.43 2.89 5.89
CA ALA A 153 13.09 2.38 7.20
C ALA A 153 11.58 2.16 7.31
N ARG A 154 11.14 1.71 8.47
CA ARG A 154 9.73 1.55 8.77
C ARG A 154 9.47 1.96 10.21
N LEU A 155 8.37 2.63 10.47
CA LEU A 155 7.90 2.85 11.84
C LEU A 155 7.37 1.55 12.44
N PRO A 156 7.35 1.42 13.78
CA PRO A 156 6.76 0.25 14.45
C PRO A 156 5.29 0.02 14.09
N SER A 157 4.56 1.09 13.78
CA SER A 157 3.17 1.08 13.29
C SER A 157 3.02 0.64 11.83
N GLY A 158 4.14 0.54 11.10
CA GLY A 158 4.21 -0.04 9.77
C GLY A 158 4.49 0.94 8.64
N GLU A 159 4.35 2.25 8.83
CA GLU A 159 4.55 3.27 7.79
C GLU A 159 5.96 3.21 7.19
N ARG A 160 6.03 3.39 5.87
CA ARG A 160 7.31 3.45 5.15
C ARG A 160 7.99 4.79 5.37
N VAL A 161 9.27 4.76 5.63
CA VAL A 161 10.10 5.94 5.84
C VAL A 161 11.26 5.93 4.86
N ASN A 162 11.39 6.99 4.09
CA ASN A 162 12.58 7.25 3.27
C ASN A 162 13.30 8.47 3.83
N VAL A 163 14.61 8.35 3.97
CA VAL A 163 15.49 9.42 4.45
C VAL A 163 16.61 9.65 3.45
N ILE A 164 16.92 10.90 3.19
CA ILE A 164 18.13 11.33 2.50
C ILE A 164 18.71 12.55 3.21
N ILE A 165 20.04 12.52 3.44
CA ILE A 165 20.76 13.58 4.17
C ILE A 165 21.86 14.20 3.32
N PRO A 166 22.42 15.34 3.72
CA PRO A 166 23.66 15.86 3.13
C PRO A 166 24.79 14.80 3.13
N PRO A 167 25.69 14.77 2.13
CA PRO A 167 25.83 15.79 1.07
C PRO A 167 24.89 15.62 -0.13
N LEU A 168 24.09 14.56 -0.20
CA LEU A 168 23.21 14.31 -1.35
C LEU A 168 21.99 15.25 -1.36
N SER A 169 21.43 15.53 -0.19
CA SER A 169 20.36 16.51 -0.06
C SER A 169 20.92 17.89 0.21
N LEU A 170 20.77 18.80 -0.76
CA LEU A 170 21.31 20.16 -0.69
C LEU A 170 20.53 21.10 0.24
N SER A 171 19.30 20.76 0.57
CA SER A 171 18.42 21.56 1.41
C SER A 171 18.42 21.14 2.91
N GLY A 172 19.37 20.29 3.31
CA GLY A 172 19.40 19.67 4.62
C GLY A 172 18.77 18.27 4.64
N PRO A 173 18.55 17.67 5.80
CA PRO A 173 17.93 16.35 5.91
C PRO A 173 16.52 16.37 5.34
N VAL A 174 16.16 15.32 4.58
CA VAL A 174 14.82 15.11 4.04
C VAL A 174 14.28 13.80 4.59
N LEU A 175 13.03 13.83 5.04
CA LEU A 175 12.31 12.70 5.59
C LEU A 175 10.94 12.61 4.92
N THR A 176 10.63 11.46 4.33
CA THR A 176 9.32 11.17 3.78
C THR A 176 8.72 9.98 4.53
N ILE A 177 7.52 10.15 5.08
CA ILE A 177 6.77 9.07 5.73
C ILE A 177 5.51 8.83 4.92
N ARG A 178 5.41 7.64 4.32
CA ARG A 178 4.23 7.21 3.59
C ARG A 178 3.42 6.25 4.45
N ARG A 179 2.20 6.66 4.75
CA ARG A 179 1.26 5.85 5.51
C ARG A 179 0.58 4.85 4.59
N PHE A 180 0.17 3.73 5.18
CA PHE A 180 -0.67 2.81 4.43
C PHE A 180 -2.07 3.41 4.28
N PRO A 181 -2.59 3.49 3.05
CA PRO A 181 -3.96 3.88 2.88
C PRO A 181 -4.86 2.90 3.64
N ARG A 182 -5.93 3.42 4.21
CA ARG A 182 -7.00 2.60 4.78
C ARG A 182 -7.43 1.55 3.73
N SER A 183 -7.57 0.30 4.17
CA SER A 183 -8.15 -0.76 3.34
C SER A 183 -9.61 -0.42 3.02
N TYR A 184 -9.95 -0.41 1.74
CA TYR A 184 -11.32 -0.22 1.30
C TYR A 184 -12.00 -1.56 1.08
N THR A 185 -13.25 -1.66 1.50
CA THR A 185 -14.12 -2.79 1.21
C THR A 185 -14.62 -2.73 -0.23
N LEU A 186 -15.01 -3.87 -0.79
CA LEU A 186 -15.61 -3.91 -2.13
C LEU A 186 -16.88 -3.07 -2.23
N LYS A 187 -17.68 -2.96 -1.15
CA LYS A 187 -18.84 -2.06 -1.09
C LYS A 187 -18.47 -0.59 -1.22
N GLU A 188 -17.38 -0.18 -0.57
CA GLU A 188 -16.87 1.20 -0.72
C GLU A 188 -16.36 1.46 -2.13
N LEU A 189 -15.69 0.47 -2.76
CA LEU A 189 -15.26 0.57 -4.15
C LEU A 189 -16.44 0.70 -5.14
N ILE A 190 -17.56 0.03 -4.86
CA ILE A 190 -18.82 0.23 -5.59
C ILE A 190 -19.32 1.67 -5.38
N GLY A 191 -19.35 2.14 -4.13
CA GLY A 191 -19.75 3.51 -3.81
C GLY A 191 -18.91 4.59 -4.51
N PHE A 192 -17.64 4.32 -4.78
CA PHE A 192 -16.76 5.20 -5.57
C PHE A 192 -16.93 5.04 -7.09
N GLY A 193 -17.77 4.09 -7.55
CA GLY A 193 -17.92 3.77 -8.97
C GLY A 193 -16.69 3.10 -9.60
N SER A 194 -15.84 2.48 -8.79
CA SER A 194 -14.67 1.73 -9.27
C SER A 194 -15.07 0.43 -9.97
N LEU A 195 -16.14 -0.20 -9.52
CA LEU A 195 -16.83 -1.35 -10.08
C LEU A 195 -18.32 -1.28 -9.68
N ASP A 196 -19.14 -2.15 -10.22
CA ASP A 196 -20.54 -2.30 -9.79
C ASP A 196 -20.84 -3.70 -9.21
N GLU A 197 -22.10 -3.93 -8.83
CA GLU A 197 -22.51 -5.18 -8.21
C GLU A 197 -22.38 -6.39 -9.15
N HIS A 198 -22.61 -6.23 -10.46
CA HIS A 198 -22.46 -7.32 -11.42
C HIS A 198 -20.99 -7.76 -11.54
N MET A 199 -20.10 -6.79 -11.62
CA MET A 199 -18.66 -7.06 -11.65
C MET A 199 -18.17 -7.67 -10.33
N LEU A 200 -18.67 -7.18 -9.18
CA LEU A 200 -18.37 -7.77 -7.88
C LEU A 200 -18.75 -9.27 -7.84
N LEU A 201 -19.95 -9.61 -8.30
CA LEU A 201 -20.42 -11.02 -8.32
C LEU A 201 -19.53 -11.90 -9.20
N LEU A 202 -19.11 -11.39 -10.37
CA LEU A 202 -18.17 -12.12 -11.22
C LEU A 202 -16.82 -12.34 -10.53
N LEU A 203 -16.20 -11.26 -10.04
CA LEU A 203 -14.89 -11.33 -9.41
C LEU A 203 -14.91 -12.23 -8.16
N ALA A 204 -16.00 -12.19 -7.38
CA ALA A 204 -16.19 -13.08 -6.23
C ALA A 204 -16.23 -14.55 -6.68
N GLY A 205 -17.01 -14.88 -7.69
CA GLY A 205 -17.06 -16.24 -8.27
C GLY A 205 -15.70 -16.70 -8.76
N LEU A 206 -14.97 -15.86 -9.50
CA LEU A 206 -13.64 -16.17 -10.03
C LEU A 206 -12.62 -16.45 -8.91
N VAL A 207 -12.58 -15.59 -7.87
CA VAL A 207 -11.68 -15.79 -6.72
C VAL A 207 -12.03 -17.07 -5.95
N GLN A 208 -13.31 -17.33 -5.71
CA GLN A 208 -13.75 -18.54 -5.00
C GLN A 208 -13.52 -19.82 -5.81
N ALA A 209 -13.65 -19.74 -7.13
CA ALA A 209 -13.35 -20.85 -8.05
C ALA A 209 -11.85 -21.02 -8.36
N LYS A 210 -10.98 -20.36 -7.58
CA LYS A 210 -9.52 -20.46 -7.67
C LYS A 210 -8.93 -20.08 -9.03
N PHE A 211 -9.49 -19.05 -9.68
CA PHE A 211 -8.83 -18.46 -10.86
C PHE A 211 -7.61 -17.66 -10.44
N ASN A 212 -6.51 -17.78 -11.17
CA ASN A 212 -5.32 -16.97 -11.00
C ASN A 212 -5.55 -15.59 -11.58
N VAL A 213 -5.42 -14.56 -10.76
CA VAL A 213 -5.81 -13.17 -11.10
C VAL A 213 -4.59 -12.26 -11.13
N ILE A 214 -4.41 -11.57 -12.24
CA ILE A 214 -3.43 -10.49 -12.37
C ILE A 214 -4.17 -9.15 -12.41
N VAL A 215 -3.90 -8.30 -11.43
CA VAL A 215 -4.40 -6.92 -11.39
C VAL A 215 -3.36 -6.01 -12.02
N SER A 216 -3.72 -5.32 -13.09
CA SER A 216 -2.82 -4.43 -13.84
C SER A 216 -3.27 -2.98 -13.82
N GLY A 217 -2.34 -2.07 -14.08
CA GLY A 217 -2.59 -0.63 -14.13
C GLY A 217 -1.33 0.19 -13.89
N ALA A 218 -1.36 1.47 -14.23
CA ALA A 218 -0.29 2.42 -13.97
C ALA A 218 -0.10 2.70 -12.46
N THR A 219 0.91 3.49 -12.11
CA THR A 219 1.13 3.93 -10.73
C THR A 219 -0.07 4.74 -10.21
N GLY A 220 -0.48 4.47 -8.97
CA GLY A 220 -1.57 5.22 -8.31
C GLY A 220 -2.97 4.89 -8.81
N THR A 221 -3.18 3.84 -9.63
CA THR A 221 -4.50 3.39 -10.09
C THR A 221 -5.29 2.62 -9.04
N GLY A 222 -4.66 2.18 -7.94
CA GLY A 222 -5.33 1.44 -6.87
C GLY A 222 -5.18 -0.08 -6.98
N LYS A 223 -4.15 -0.60 -7.66
CA LYS A 223 -3.88 -2.05 -7.80
C LYS A 223 -3.83 -2.77 -6.44
N THR A 224 -2.99 -2.29 -5.53
CA THR A 224 -2.86 -2.89 -4.19
C THR A 224 -4.17 -2.82 -3.41
N THR A 225 -4.93 -1.73 -3.57
CA THR A 225 -6.25 -1.57 -2.95
C THR A 225 -7.24 -2.62 -3.47
N LEU A 226 -7.30 -2.81 -4.79
CA LEU A 226 -8.16 -3.83 -5.40
C LEU A 226 -7.69 -5.23 -5.05
N LEU A 227 -6.38 -5.50 -5.10
CA LEU A 227 -5.80 -6.78 -4.70
C LEU A 227 -6.18 -7.14 -3.26
N ASN A 228 -6.06 -6.17 -2.34
CA ASN A 228 -6.46 -6.36 -0.94
C ASN A 228 -7.96 -6.66 -0.82
N ALA A 229 -8.81 -5.92 -1.53
CA ALA A 229 -10.26 -6.12 -1.51
C ALA A 229 -10.66 -7.49 -2.11
N LEU A 230 -10.04 -7.92 -3.22
CA LEU A 230 -10.26 -9.23 -3.82
C LEU A 230 -9.77 -10.36 -2.92
N SER A 231 -8.62 -10.17 -2.28
CA SER A 231 -8.10 -11.15 -1.31
C SER A 231 -9.07 -11.39 -0.16
N GLY A 232 -9.89 -10.40 0.21
CA GLY A 232 -10.98 -10.55 1.19
C GLY A 232 -12.08 -11.53 0.79
N LEU A 233 -12.17 -11.90 -0.49
CA LEU A 233 -13.13 -12.90 -1.01
C LEU A 233 -12.60 -14.35 -0.91
N ILE A 234 -11.34 -14.54 -0.56
CA ILE A 234 -10.75 -15.86 -0.36
C ILE A 234 -11.41 -16.51 0.87
N PRO A 235 -11.84 -17.77 0.78
CA PRO A 235 -12.48 -18.48 1.89
C PRO A 235 -11.62 -18.50 3.16
N ALA A 236 -12.23 -18.31 4.33
CA ALA A 236 -11.54 -18.16 5.62
C ALA A 236 -10.74 -19.41 6.06
N HIS A 237 -11.05 -20.58 5.52
CA HIS A 237 -10.35 -21.83 5.82
C HIS A 237 -9.05 -22.00 5.03
N GLU A 238 -8.82 -21.21 3.99
CA GLU A 238 -7.63 -21.31 3.15
C GLU A 238 -6.43 -20.60 3.81
N ARG A 239 -5.25 -21.21 3.67
CA ARG A 239 -3.98 -20.64 4.12
C ARG A 239 -3.43 -19.70 3.05
N ILE A 240 -3.29 -18.42 3.39
CA ILE A 240 -2.82 -17.38 2.48
C ILE A 240 -1.39 -16.97 2.86
N ILE A 241 -0.50 -16.91 1.88
CA ILE A 241 0.82 -16.31 2.06
C ILE A 241 0.88 -15.05 1.21
N THR A 242 1.11 -13.88 1.85
CA THR A 242 1.35 -12.64 1.14
C THR A 242 2.85 -12.37 1.04
N ILE A 243 3.29 -11.89 -0.11
CA ILE A 243 4.70 -11.59 -0.40
C ILE A 243 4.77 -10.21 -1.03
N GLU A 244 5.49 -9.29 -0.38
CA GLU A 244 5.54 -7.89 -0.76
C GLU A 244 6.95 -7.32 -0.56
N ASP A 245 7.31 -6.28 -1.32
CA ASP A 245 8.50 -5.48 -1.02
C ASP A 245 8.33 -4.74 0.30
N SER A 246 7.12 -4.35 0.56
CA SER A 246 6.71 -3.68 1.78
C SER A 246 5.27 -4.08 2.06
N ALA A 247 5.04 -4.68 3.22
CA ALA A 247 3.76 -5.29 3.55
C ALA A 247 2.64 -4.25 3.70
N GLU A 248 1.94 -3.95 2.60
CA GLU A 248 0.80 -3.03 2.51
C GLU A 248 -0.55 -3.75 2.61
N LEU A 249 -0.59 -5.04 2.27
CA LEU A 249 -1.82 -5.83 2.31
C LEU A 249 -2.27 -6.09 3.75
N GLN A 250 -3.57 -5.90 3.99
CA GLN A 250 -4.21 -6.05 5.30
C GLN A 250 -5.38 -7.04 5.19
N LEU A 251 -5.06 -8.30 4.95
CA LEU A 251 -6.04 -9.37 4.85
C LEU A 251 -6.67 -9.67 6.23
N GLN A 252 -7.97 -9.90 6.25
CA GLN A 252 -8.74 -10.11 7.47
C GLN A 252 -8.92 -11.60 7.85
N GLN A 253 -8.50 -12.52 6.99
CA GLN A 253 -8.57 -13.95 7.26
C GLN A 253 -7.64 -14.33 8.43
N THR A 254 -8.04 -15.35 9.18
CA THR A 254 -7.29 -15.79 10.37
C THR A 254 -5.99 -16.53 10.04
N HIS A 255 -5.90 -17.12 8.84
CA HIS A 255 -4.76 -17.95 8.45
C HIS A 255 -3.90 -17.27 7.37
N VAL A 256 -3.37 -16.09 7.69
CA VAL A 256 -2.50 -15.32 6.79
C VAL A 256 -1.08 -15.29 7.34
N VAL A 257 -0.11 -15.61 6.48
CA VAL A 257 1.32 -15.41 6.75
C VAL A 257 1.83 -14.30 5.85
N ARG A 258 2.34 -13.24 6.45
CA ARG A 258 2.85 -12.07 5.74
C ARG A 258 4.37 -12.15 5.64
N LEU A 259 4.88 -12.10 4.43
CA LEU A 259 6.31 -12.10 4.13
C LEU A 259 6.69 -10.77 3.44
N GLU A 260 7.79 -10.20 3.88
CA GLU A 260 8.33 -8.97 3.34
C GLU A 260 9.78 -9.17 2.90
N SER A 261 10.13 -8.63 1.72
CA SER A 261 11.49 -8.64 1.22
C SER A 261 12.41 -7.81 2.12
N ARG A 262 13.67 -8.11 2.09
CA ARG A 262 14.68 -7.35 2.84
C ARG A 262 15.82 -6.97 1.90
N PRO A 263 16.07 -5.66 1.69
CA PRO A 263 17.26 -5.23 0.96
C PRO A 263 18.54 -5.60 1.72
N PRO A 264 19.69 -5.63 1.04
CA PRO A 264 20.96 -5.92 1.68
C PRO A 264 21.26 -4.88 2.78
N ASN A 265 22.02 -5.30 3.79
CA ASN A 265 22.54 -4.39 4.81
C ASN A 265 23.68 -3.52 4.25
N VAL A 266 24.23 -2.64 5.07
CA VAL A 266 25.34 -1.73 4.67
C VAL A 266 26.60 -2.46 4.20
N GLU A 267 26.77 -3.73 4.56
CA GLU A 267 27.86 -4.60 4.13
C GLU A 267 27.53 -5.36 2.82
N GLY A 268 26.37 -5.11 2.22
CA GLY A 268 25.91 -5.79 1.00
C GLY A 268 25.39 -7.22 1.22
N SER A 269 25.21 -7.64 2.49
CA SER A 269 24.80 -9.00 2.84
C SER A 269 23.38 -9.04 3.42
N GLY A 270 22.82 -10.26 3.56
CA GLY A 270 21.52 -10.49 4.20
C GLY A 270 20.30 -10.07 3.38
N GLN A 271 20.45 -9.85 2.08
CA GLN A 271 19.32 -9.61 1.18
C GLN A 271 18.38 -10.82 1.14
N VAL A 272 17.07 -10.57 1.15
CA VAL A 272 16.02 -11.56 0.88
C VAL A 272 15.08 -10.95 -0.14
N THR A 273 15.07 -11.50 -1.33
CA THR A 273 14.29 -10.99 -2.46
C THR A 273 12.85 -11.53 -2.44
N ILE A 274 11.94 -10.89 -3.17
CA ILE A 274 10.58 -11.43 -3.42
C ILE A 274 10.70 -12.85 -3.98
N ARG A 275 11.64 -13.10 -4.90
CA ARG A 275 11.90 -14.41 -5.50
C ARG A 275 12.22 -15.48 -4.45
N ASP A 276 13.11 -15.18 -3.50
CA ASP A 276 13.44 -16.09 -2.40
C ASP A 276 12.21 -16.43 -1.58
N LEU A 277 11.36 -15.43 -1.31
CA LEU A 277 10.13 -15.60 -0.55
C LEU A 277 9.10 -16.42 -1.31
N VAL A 278 8.93 -16.21 -2.62
CA VAL A 278 8.04 -17.04 -3.46
C VAL A 278 8.50 -18.49 -3.41
N ARG A 279 9.78 -18.78 -3.64
CA ARG A 279 10.33 -20.13 -3.57
C ARG A 279 10.17 -20.78 -2.19
N ASN A 280 10.36 -20.01 -1.14
CA ASN A 280 10.17 -20.51 0.23
C ASN A 280 8.69 -20.78 0.53
N SER A 281 7.78 -19.92 0.06
CA SER A 281 6.34 -20.05 0.30
C SER A 281 5.78 -21.39 -0.20
N LEU A 282 6.30 -21.94 -1.30
CA LEU A 282 5.90 -23.25 -1.84
C LEU A 282 6.13 -24.42 -0.85
N ARG A 283 7.04 -24.25 0.12
CA ARG A 283 7.30 -25.24 1.19
C ARG A 283 6.48 -24.99 2.44
N MET A 284 5.70 -23.89 2.47
CA MET A 284 4.89 -23.50 3.62
C MET A 284 3.45 -24.02 3.56
N ARG A 285 3.11 -24.86 2.59
CA ARG A 285 1.78 -25.41 2.33
C ARG A 285 0.72 -24.30 2.15
N PRO A 286 0.90 -23.38 1.22
CA PRO A 286 -0.10 -22.36 0.92
C PRO A 286 -1.27 -22.94 0.15
N ASP A 287 -2.50 -22.48 0.42
CA ASP A 287 -3.64 -22.64 -0.48
C ASP A 287 -3.69 -21.52 -1.50
N ARG A 288 -3.18 -20.35 -1.15
CA ARG A 288 -3.08 -19.16 -2.01
C ARG A 288 -1.76 -18.41 -1.78
N ILE A 289 -1.19 -17.91 -2.85
CA ILE A 289 -0.06 -16.98 -2.80
C ILE A 289 -0.53 -15.64 -3.36
N VAL A 290 -0.32 -14.57 -2.60
CA VAL A 290 -0.67 -13.21 -3.01
C VAL A 290 0.61 -12.40 -3.09
N VAL A 291 1.01 -12.02 -4.31
CA VAL A 291 2.19 -11.19 -4.55
C VAL A 291 1.77 -9.73 -4.73
N GLY A 292 2.21 -8.87 -3.82
CA GLY A 292 1.83 -7.45 -3.84
C GLY A 292 2.14 -6.77 -5.17
N GLU A 293 3.33 -6.97 -5.70
CA GLU A 293 3.72 -6.51 -7.03
C GLU A 293 4.85 -7.37 -7.62
N VAL A 294 4.75 -7.66 -8.90
CA VAL A 294 5.77 -8.35 -9.69
C VAL A 294 6.56 -7.33 -10.49
N ARG A 295 7.89 -7.29 -10.28
CA ARG A 295 8.78 -6.28 -10.88
C ARG A 295 9.99 -6.86 -11.59
N GLY A 296 10.29 -8.15 -11.40
CA GLY A 296 11.49 -8.80 -11.93
C GLY A 296 11.33 -10.29 -12.15
N GLY A 297 12.44 -11.02 -12.05
CA GLY A 297 12.54 -12.45 -12.31
C GLY A 297 11.68 -13.37 -11.43
N GLU A 298 11.15 -12.88 -10.32
CA GLU A 298 10.15 -13.57 -9.49
C GLU A 298 8.87 -13.89 -10.26
N SER A 299 8.62 -13.20 -11.38
CA SER A 299 7.53 -13.50 -12.29
C SER A 299 7.53 -14.95 -12.72
N LEU A 300 8.70 -15.50 -13.04
CA LEU A 300 8.84 -16.91 -13.44
C LEU A 300 8.42 -17.86 -12.32
N ASP A 301 8.92 -17.64 -11.11
CA ASP A 301 8.62 -18.50 -9.96
C ASP A 301 7.14 -18.42 -9.55
N MET A 302 6.53 -17.23 -9.68
CA MET A 302 5.10 -17.02 -9.47
C MET A 302 4.25 -17.76 -10.50
N LEU A 303 4.59 -17.65 -11.80
CA LEU A 303 3.90 -18.36 -12.87
C LEU A 303 4.00 -19.89 -12.71
N GLN A 304 5.16 -20.38 -12.25
CA GLN A 304 5.34 -21.80 -11.91
C GLN A 304 4.42 -22.20 -10.74
N ALA A 305 4.34 -21.39 -9.68
CA ALA A 305 3.45 -21.64 -8.56
C ALA A 305 1.98 -21.74 -9.02
N MET A 306 1.53 -20.78 -9.84
CA MET A 306 0.18 -20.74 -10.41
C MET A 306 -0.16 -21.95 -11.29
N SER A 307 0.86 -22.58 -11.92
CA SER A 307 0.68 -23.74 -12.81
C SER A 307 0.85 -25.09 -12.10
N THR A 308 1.33 -25.11 -10.84
CA THR A 308 1.73 -26.35 -10.15
C THR A 308 0.98 -26.60 -8.85
N GLY A 309 -0.32 -26.29 -8.82
CA GLY A 309 -1.21 -26.67 -7.72
C GLY A 309 -1.44 -25.56 -6.67
N HIS A 310 -1.03 -24.33 -6.96
CA HIS A 310 -1.35 -23.15 -6.12
C HIS A 310 -2.34 -22.23 -6.86
N ASP A 311 -3.40 -22.88 -7.41
CA ASP A 311 -4.47 -22.18 -8.12
C ASP A 311 -5.15 -21.14 -7.27
N GLY A 312 -5.59 -20.06 -7.90
CA GLY A 312 -6.23 -18.92 -7.23
C GLY A 312 -5.26 -17.96 -6.58
N SER A 313 -4.00 -17.99 -6.99
CA SER A 313 -3.02 -16.98 -6.61
C SER A 313 -3.33 -15.63 -7.25
N LEU A 314 -2.98 -14.54 -6.56
CA LEU A 314 -3.24 -13.19 -7.04
C LEU A 314 -1.92 -12.39 -7.06
N ALA A 315 -1.78 -11.52 -8.06
CA ALA A 315 -0.63 -10.62 -8.11
C ALA A 315 -0.99 -9.29 -8.78
N THR A 316 -0.13 -8.28 -8.62
CA THR A 316 -0.23 -7.05 -9.41
C THR A 316 0.97 -6.88 -10.33
N VAL A 317 0.75 -6.21 -11.46
CA VAL A 317 1.79 -5.83 -12.40
C VAL A 317 1.54 -4.41 -12.94
N HIS A 318 2.60 -3.68 -13.24
CA HIS A 318 2.48 -2.39 -13.94
C HIS A 318 2.29 -2.61 -15.44
N ALA A 319 1.11 -2.25 -15.96
CA ALA A 319 0.82 -2.28 -17.39
C ALA A 319 -0.26 -1.24 -17.74
N ASN A 320 -0.34 -0.85 -19.02
CA ASN A 320 -1.32 0.12 -19.49
C ASN A 320 -2.59 -0.53 -20.06
N SER A 321 -2.53 -1.82 -20.39
CA SER A 321 -3.66 -2.63 -20.86
C SER A 321 -3.55 -4.08 -20.36
N ALA A 322 -4.61 -4.87 -20.52
CA ALA A 322 -4.58 -6.29 -20.22
C ALA A 322 -3.58 -7.06 -21.13
N GLU A 323 -3.48 -6.67 -22.41
CA GLU A 323 -2.52 -7.25 -23.35
C GLU A 323 -1.08 -6.91 -22.97
N ASP A 324 -0.81 -5.64 -22.63
CA ASP A 324 0.51 -5.20 -22.14
C ASP A 324 0.92 -5.96 -20.87
N ALA A 325 -0.04 -6.31 -20.00
CA ALA A 325 0.24 -7.05 -18.77
C ALA A 325 0.84 -8.42 -19.06
N LEU A 326 0.34 -9.16 -20.07
CA LEU A 326 0.90 -10.44 -20.49
C LEU A 326 2.32 -10.29 -21.05
N THR A 327 2.51 -9.32 -21.94
CA THR A 327 3.83 -9.00 -22.51
C THR A 327 4.83 -8.58 -21.42
N ARG A 328 4.35 -7.79 -20.45
CA ARG A 328 5.16 -7.37 -19.31
C ARG A 328 5.56 -8.53 -18.42
N LEU A 329 4.65 -9.44 -18.10
CA LEU A 329 4.95 -10.66 -17.34
C LEU A 329 5.99 -11.52 -18.05
N GLN A 330 5.89 -11.67 -19.38
CA GLN A 330 6.85 -12.42 -20.16
C GLN A 330 8.24 -11.77 -20.13
N THR A 331 8.31 -10.44 -20.27
CA THR A 331 9.56 -9.68 -20.14
C THR A 331 10.16 -9.83 -18.74
N LEU A 332 9.36 -9.70 -17.67
CA LEU A 332 9.82 -9.85 -16.30
C LEU A 332 10.32 -11.28 -16.02
N ALA A 333 9.63 -12.30 -16.53
CA ALA A 333 10.05 -13.69 -16.40
C ALA A 333 11.39 -13.97 -17.11
N SER A 334 11.67 -13.30 -18.24
CA SER A 334 12.95 -13.40 -18.94
C SER A 334 14.12 -12.74 -18.19
N MET A 335 13.85 -11.90 -17.18
CA MET A 335 14.86 -11.33 -16.28
C MET A 335 15.31 -12.29 -15.15
N SER A 336 14.78 -13.53 -15.16
CA SER A 336 15.22 -14.54 -14.19
C SER A 336 16.64 -15.01 -14.50
N ASP A 337 17.34 -15.56 -13.46
CA ASP A 337 18.69 -16.14 -13.65
C ASP A 337 18.66 -17.45 -14.44
N VAL A 338 17.47 -17.95 -14.80
CA VAL A 338 17.28 -19.16 -15.58
C VAL A 338 16.94 -18.75 -17.02
N GLU A 339 17.77 -19.17 -17.96
CA GLU A 339 17.48 -19.01 -19.38
C GLU A 339 16.33 -19.90 -19.80
N VAL A 340 15.17 -19.30 -20.05
CA VAL A 340 13.97 -19.97 -20.54
C VAL A 340 13.66 -19.43 -21.94
N PRO A 341 13.48 -20.30 -22.96
CA PRO A 341 13.08 -19.85 -24.28
C PRO A 341 11.78 -19.04 -24.24
N PHE A 342 11.71 -17.99 -25.04
CA PHE A 342 10.57 -17.05 -25.04
C PHE A 342 9.23 -17.76 -25.35
N ALA A 343 9.26 -18.79 -26.21
CA ALA A 343 8.09 -19.62 -26.48
C ALA A 343 7.61 -20.40 -25.23
N ALA A 344 8.55 -20.94 -24.44
CA ALA A 344 8.20 -21.66 -23.22
C ALA A 344 7.62 -20.70 -22.13
N LEU A 345 8.12 -19.46 -22.04
CA LEU A 345 7.54 -18.45 -21.17
C LEU A 345 6.11 -18.08 -21.59
N HIS A 346 5.89 -17.97 -22.91
CA HIS A 346 4.57 -17.74 -23.48
C HIS A 346 3.57 -18.84 -23.09
N ASP A 347 3.98 -20.10 -23.25
CA ASP A 347 3.16 -21.26 -22.89
C ASP A 347 2.88 -21.34 -21.39
N GLN A 348 3.87 -20.96 -20.58
CA GLN A 348 3.72 -20.93 -19.14
C GLN A 348 2.71 -19.86 -18.70
N ILE A 349 2.72 -18.69 -19.32
CA ILE A 349 1.71 -17.63 -19.05
C ILE A 349 0.32 -18.11 -19.46
N ASN A 350 0.18 -18.73 -20.64
CA ASN A 350 -1.08 -19.32 -21.10
C ASN A 350 -1.65 -20.38 -20.13
N SER A 351 -0.77 -21.07 -19.41
CA SER A 351 -1.17 -22.11 -18.45
C SER A 351 -1.42 -21.56 -17.05
N ALA A 352 -0.76 -20.46 -16.68
CA ALA A 352 -0.74 -19.94 -15.32
C ALA A 352 -1.77 -18.83 -15.07
N VAL A 353 -1.99 -17.95 -16.05
CA VAL A 353 -2.85 -16.77 -15.88
C VAL A 353 -4.25 -17.07 -16.40
N ASP A 354 -5.27 -16.84 -15.59
CA ASP A 354 -6.67 -17.01 -15.97
C ASP A 354 -7.37 -15.68 -16.23
N VAL A 355 -7.11 -14.68 -15.40
CA VAL A 355 -7.87 -13.43 -15.36
C VAL A 355 -6.95 -12.22 -15.29
N LEU A 356 -7.23 -11.23 -16.11
CA LEU A 356 -6.62 -9.90 -16.03
C LEU A 356 -7.68 -8.87 -15.66
N VAL A 357 -7.35 -8.03 -14.66
CA VAL A 357 -8.20 -6.94 -14.21
C VAL A 357 -7.44 -5.63 -14.38
N GLN A 358 -7.80 -4.85 -15.38
CA GLN A 358 -7.15 -3.57 -15.70
C GLN A 358 -7.78 -2.43 -14.94
N LEU A 359 -6.96 -1.65 -14.26
CA LEU A 359 -7.32 -0.42 -13.54
C LEU A 359 -6.78 0.82 -14.23
N THR A 360 -7.61 1.85 -14.31
CA THR A 360 -7.22 3.17 -14.82
C THR A 360 -7.62 4.27 -13.84
N ARG A 361 -6.74 5.25 -13.68
CA ARG A 361 -7.05 6.51 -13.00
C ARG A 361 -7.40 7.54 -14.06
N PHE A 362 -8.61 8.07 -14.00
CA PHE A 362 -9.13 9.08 -14.93
C PHE A 362 -8.67 10.50 -14.54
N ALA A 363 -8.90 11.45 -15.44
CA ALA A 363 -8.50 12.84 -15.26
C ALA A 363 -9.24 13.54 -14.08
N ASP A 364 -10.43 13.07 -13.74
CA ASP A 364 -11.20 13.49 -12.55
C ASP A 364 -10.66 12.92 -11.23
N GLY A 365 -9.61 12.08 -11.31
CA GLY A 365 -9.03 11.39 -10.16
C GLY A 365 -9.73 10.07 -9.81
N ALA A 366 -10.86 9.75 -10.42
CA ALA A 366 -11.57 8.50 -10.18
C ALA A 366 -10.74 7.30 -10.66
N ARG A 367 -10.80 6.21 -9.91
CA ARG A 367 -10.12 4.95 -10.22
C ARG A 367 -11.18 3.91 -10.53
N ARG A 368 -11.10 3.32 -11.72
CA ARG A 368 -12.11 2.34 -12.18
C ARG A 368 -11.45 1.12 -12.77
N ILE A 369 -12.09 -0.04 -12.61
CA ILE A 369 -11.79 -1.22 -13.42
C ILE A 369 -12.27 -0.88 -14.85
N THR A 370 -11.33 -0.76 -15.77
CA THR A 370 -11.65 -0.45 -17.16
C THR A 370 -11.87 -1.68 -18.00
N GLU A 371 -11.28 -2.81 -17.59
CA GLU A 371 -11.44 -4.08 -18.28
C GLU A 371 -11.28 -5.26 -17.33
N VAL A 372 -12.11 -6.29 -17.52
CA VAL A 372 -11.87 -7.64 -17.02
C VAL A 372 -11.83 -8.56 -18.22
N ALA A 373 -10.69 -9.24 -18.40
CA ALA A 373 -10.46 -10.17 -19.51
C ALA A 373 -10.04 -11.55 -18.99
N LEU A 374 -10.52 -12.59 -19.64
CA LEU A 374 -10.13 -13.98 -19.39
C LEU A 374 -9.15 -14.42 -20.48
N LEU A 375 -8.07 -15.08 -20.09
CA LEU A 375 -7.13 -15.69 -21.03
C LEU A 375 -7.74 -17.01 -21.52
N ASP A 376 -8.15 -17.02 -22.80
CA ASP A 376 -8.87 -18.13 -23.45
C ASP A 376 -8.02 -18.84 -24.54
N SER A 377 -6.69 -18.71 -24.45
CA SER A 377 -5.71 -19.42 -25.25
C SER A 377 -5.04 -20.52 -24.46
N HIS A 378 -4.36 -21.44 -25.17
CA HIS A 378 -3.62 -22.55 -24.60
C HIS A 378 -2.15 -22.51 -25.01
N GLY A 379 -1.34 -23.38 -24.44
CA GLY A 379 0.06 -23.54 -24.82
C GLY A 379 0.22 -23.72 -26.32
N GLY A 380 1.20 -23.02 -26.92
CA GLY A 380 1.44 -23.00 -28.35
C GLY A 380 0.57 -22.03 -29.16
N GLU A 381 -0.51 -21.48 -28.59
CA GLU A 381 -1.37 -20.50 -29.25
C GLU A 381 -0.99 -19.06 -28.90
N PRO A 382 -1.14 -18.07 -29.79
CA PRO A 382 -1.05 -16.67 -29.44
C PRO A 382 -2.03 -16.30 -28.31
N TYR A 383 -1.67 -15.32 -27.46
CA TYR A 383 -2.59 -14.86 -26.41
C TYR A 383 -3.93 -14.43 -26.99
N ARG A 384 -5.00 -15.00 -26.48
CA ARG A 384 -6.36 -14.63 -26.80
C ARG A 384 -7.09 -14.20 -25.53
N LEU A 385 -7.35 -12.92 -25.41
CA LEU A 385 -8.10 -12.35 -24.33
C LEU A 385 -9.57 -12.23 -24.70
N ALA A 386 -10.42 -12.82 -23.88
CA ALA A 386 -11.87 -12.65 -23.96
C ALA A 386 -12.28 -11.58 -22.96
N THR A 387 -12.52 -10.35 -23.41
CA THR A 387 -13.06 -9.27 -22.57
C THR A 387 -14.46 -9.66 -22.11
N VAL A 388 -14.69 -9.74 -20.80
CA VAL A 388 -15.99 -10.08 -20.21
C VAL A 388 -16.67 -8.89 -19.53
N ALA A 389 -15.88 -7.87 -19.16
CA ALA A 389 -16.43 -6.59 -18.70
C ALA A 389 -15.54 -5.44 -19.17
N ARG A 390 -16.15 -4.32 -19.54
CA ARG A 390 -15.45 -3.10 -19.95
C ARG A 390 -16.18 -1.87 -19.44
N PHE A 391 -15.45 -0.87 -19.00
CA PHE A 391 -16.00 0.46 -18.71
C PHE A 391 -15.97 1.31 -19.98
N ASP A 392 -17.13 1.68 -20.49
CA ASP A 392 -17.28 2.59 -21.62
C ASP A 392 -17.32 4.03 -21.12
N ALA A 393 -16.13 4.66 -21.12
CA ALA A 393 -15.96 6.04 -20.65
C ALA A 393 -16.46 7.01 -21.69
N ARG A 394 -17.23 8.01 -21.26
CA ARG A 394 -17.65 9.16 -22.07
C ARG A 394 -16.65 10.32 -21.90
N PRO A 395 -16.60 11.25 -22.85
CA PRO A 395 -15.79 12.46 -22.68
C PRO A 395 -16.11 13.17 -21.37
N MET A 396 -15.11 13.78 -20.76
CA MET A 396 -15.25 14.55 -19.53
C MET A 396 -16.27 15.66 -19.71
N THR A 397 -17.21 15.77 -18.79
CA THR A 397 -18.27 16.79 -18.81
C THR A 397 -17.75 18.14 -18.29
N ALA A 398 -18.54 19.21 -18.46
CA ALA A 398 -18.14 20.57 -18.05
C ALA A 398 -17.94 20.72 -16.53
N ASP A 399 -18.48 19.81 -15.73
CA ASP A 399 -18.26 19.70 -14.27
C ASP A 399 -16.94 19.01 -13.92
N GLY A 400 -16.14 18.62 -14.91
CA GLY A 400 -14.85 17.98 -14.74
C GLY A 400 -14.94 16.49 -14.36
N GLN A 401 -16.12 15.85 -14.51
CA GLN A 401 -16.31 14.44 -14.19
C GLN A 401 -16.23 13.56 -15.44
N VAL A 402 -15.68 12.36 -15.29
CA VAL A 402 -15.70 11.30 -16.30
C VAL A 402 -16.84 10.35 -16.01
N HIS A 403 -17.88 10.40 -16.84
CA HIS A 403 -19.02 9.49 -16.77
C HIS A 403 -18.81 8.28 -17.69
N GLY A 404 -19.53 7.20 -17.45
CA GLY A 404 -19.51 6.00 -18.27
C GLY A 404 -20.44 4.94 -17.74
N ALA A 405 -20.43 3.79 -18.41
CA ALA A 405 -21.21 2.62 -18.00
C ALA A 405 -20.36 1.36 -18.17
N PHE A 406 -20.61 0.38 -17.32
CA PHE A 406 -20.04 -0.95 -17.49
C PHE A 406 -20.82 -1.72 -18.55
N GLN A 407 -20.11 -2.38 -19.46
CA GLN A 407 -20.64 -3.29 -20.46
C GLN A 407 -20.17 -4.69 -20.11
N TYR A 408 -21.04 -5.68 -20.30
CA TYR A 408 -20.78 -7.07 -19.99
C TYR A 408 -20.92 -7.94 -21.23
N PHE A 409 -20.01 -8.92 -21.32
CA PHE A 409 -19.92 -9.83 -22.45
C PHE A 409 -20.00 -11.27 -21.95
N PRO A 410 -20.41 -12.24 -22.82
CA PRO A 410 -20.50 -13.63 -22.42
C PRO A 410 -19.16 -14.21 -21.98
N LEU A 411 -19.16 -15.00 -20.90
CA LEU A 411 -17.98 -15.75 -20.47
C LEU A 411 -17.61 -16.83 -21.49
N PRO A 412 -16.31 -17.06 -21.73
CA PRO A 412 -15.84 -18.29 -22.38
C PRO A 412 -16.40 -19.53 -21.69
N ARG A 413 -16.79 -20.52 -22.46
CA ARG A 413 -17.42 -21.74 -21.92
C ARG A 413 -16.57 -22.43 -20.87
N ARG A 414 -15.27 -22.54 -21.11
CA ARG A 414 -14.32 -23.13 -20.15
C ARG A 414 -14.38 -22.45 -18.78
N ALA A 415 -14.45 -21.11 -18.76
CA ALA A 415 -14.54 -20.36 -17.50
C ALA A 415 -15.89 -20.58 -16.82
N ALA A 416 -16.99 -20.61 -17.60
CA ALA A 416 -18.31 -20.91 -17.06
C ALA A 416 -18.41 -22.33 -16.49
N ASP A 417 -17.83 -23.32 -17.15
CA ASP A 417 -17.78 -24.70 -16.68
C ASP A 417 -16.95 -24.82 -15.38
N ARG A 418 -15.81 -24.11 -15.28
CA ARG A 418 -14.99 -24.07 -14.05
C ARG A 418 -15.72 -23.41 -12.89
N LEU A 419 -16.44 -22.29 -13.12
CA LEU A 419 -17.30 -21.68 -12.12
C LEU A 419 -18.38 -22.66 -11.63
N TYR A 420 -19.06 -23.32 -12.57
CA TYR A 420 -20.11 -24.31 -12.26
C TYR A 420 -19.56 -25.47 -11.41
N MET A 421 -18.40 -26.03 -11.79
CA MET A 421 -17.75 -27.11 -11.02
C MET A 421 -17.32 -26.67 -9.61
N ALA A 422 -17.03 -25.40 -9.43
CA ALA A 422 -16.73 -24.79 -8.12
C ALA A 422 -18.01 -24.40 -7.33
N GLY A 423 -19.20 -24.67 -7.86
CA GLY A 423 -20.46 -24.30 -7.22
C GLY A 423 -20.77 -22.80 -7.30
N GLN A 424 -20.10 -22.07 -8.20
CA GLN A 424 -20.30 -20.62 -8.37
C GLN A 424 -21.20 -20.35 -9.57
N PRO A 425 -22.31 -19.59 -9.40
CA PRO A 425 -23.17 -19.26 -10.51
C PRO A 425 -22.51 -18.23 -11.45
N VAL A 426 -22.74 -18.36 -12.74
CA VAL A 426 -22.44 -17.29 -13.69
C VAL A 426 -23.45 -16.17 -13.48
N PRO A 427 -23.03 -14.92 -13.17
CA PRO A 427 -23.97 -13.82 -12.96
C PRO A 427 -24.75 -13.52 -14.24
N GLN A 428 -26.05 -13.24 -14.11
CA GLN A 428 -26.98 -13.09 -15.25
C GLN A 428 -26.51 -12.06 -16.31
N ALA A 429 -25.83 -11.01 -15.87
CA ALA A 429 -25.35 -9.95 -16.77
C ALA A 429 -24.35 -10.47 -17.83
N PHE A 430 -23.64 -11.58 -17.57
CA PHE A 430 -22.56 -12.07 -18.43
C PHE A 430 -23.00 -13.13 -19.43
N GLY A 431 -23.90 -14.03 -19.07
CA GLY A 431 -24.25 -15.17 -19.93
C GLY A 431 -23.04 -16.09 -20.20
N VAL A 432 -23.19 -16.99 -21.17
CA VAL A 432 -22.13 -17.92 -21.61
C VAL A 432 -22.02 -17.87 -23.14
N ALA A 433 -20.82 -17.79 -23.66
CA ALA A 433 -20.56 -17.81 -25.10
C ALA A 433 -21.06 -19.12 -25.73
N ARG A 434 -21.75 -19.00 -26.85
CA ARG A 434 -22.25 -20.17 -27.62
C ARG A 434 -21.11 -20.78 -28.43
N THR A 435 -21.09 -22.11 -28.53
CA THR A 435 -20.18 -22.81 -29.43
C THR A 435 -20.60 -22.58 -30.89
N ALA A 436 -19.65 -22.68 -31.82
CA ALA A 436 -19.92 -22.56 -33.26
C ALA A 436 -21.05 -23.50 -33.71
N ASP A 437 -21.13 -24.74 -33.18
CA ASP A 437 -22.19 -25.72 -33.46
C ASP A 437 -23.58 -25.27 -33.03
N GLN A 438 -23.68 -24.47 -31.93
CA GLN A 438 -24.96 -23.93 -31.46
C GLN A 438 -25.43 -22.72 -32.28
N LEU A 439 -24.51 -22.04 -32.97
CA LEU A 439 -24.86 -20.98 -33.94
C LEU A 439 -25.32 -21.60 -35.27
N ALA A 440 -24.65 -22.62 -35.77
CA ALA A 440 -25.01 -23.33 -37.02
C ALA A 440 -26.41 -23.97 -36.94
N THR A 441 -26.84 -24.43 -35.76
CA THR A 441 -28.16 -25.07 -35.58
C THR A 441 -29.30 -24.07 -35.59
N ARG A 442 -29.03 -22.78 -35.48
CA ARG A 442 -30.07 -21.71 -35.50
C ARG A 442 -30.27 -21.08 -36.88
N GLU A 443 -29.22 -21.12 -37.73
CA GLU A 443 -29.32 -20.73 -39.16
C GLU A 443 -29.98 -21.81 -40.02
N ALA A 444 -30.04 -23.07 -39.49
CA ALA A 444 -30.72 -24.18 -40.15
C ALA A 444 -32.16 -24.42 -39.73
N ARG A 445 -32.72 -23.54 -38.93
CA ARG A 445 -34.15 -23.49 -38.56
C ARG A 445 -34.77 -22.15 -38.99
#